data_d87b2b0264c193fba3cbd9c72616a66e
#
_entry.id   d87b2b0264c193fba3cbd9c72616a66e
#
_cell.length_a   1.000
_cell.length_b   1.000
_cell.length_c   1.000
_cell.angle_alpha   90.00
_cell.angle_beta   90.00
_cell.angle_gamma   90.00
#
_symmetry.space_group_name_H-M   'P 1'
#
loop_
_entity.id
_entity.type
_entity.pdbx_description
1 polymer ?
#
loop_
_entity_poly.entity_id
_entity_poly.type
_entity_poly.pdbx_seq_one_letter_code
_entity_poly.pdbx_strand_id
1 'polypeptide(L)'
;MQRIAIIDIGSNSARLVISHIYKNGAYNMVYNQKEALRLSQKVDEKNMLTEVAFSSTIETMKSFAYMCKIYQADKTIAVATAAIRNAANGAELVARVAEETGIQLHIISGNTEAYISYLGVINTINVKDGIIFDLGGGSTELILFKNRKILESVSLPIGAVNTTSMFNTRNVMPANVFSDVSFFIISRLEKYPWLKQNGLPLIGVGGTARTVAKIIQREKKYPATKIHNYSYTAQTYCSFFNRLRNTNLEQRKKISGLSSERSDIILAGSSIISCLLEATGAKKLITSGCGLREGLFFDYYSKENHVPIIAKDILKMSRENVLNLYEPDQQHSRHITHLVLSMFDAWGELHGLRKNYRRLLETAALLHDIGITINFYSHARHSAYMILNAKLFGLTHKEQVITAAIAGWHNGVSKNYFKDRFYKELLSDANWKTINKLALLLALAESLDYTETSQIHVIEPGINKKNATLKLYAQGIPSIEMHQIQEHLSWFKKTFGVELKVQLATAAEE
;
A
#
# COMPACT_ATOMS: atom_id res chain seq x y z
N MET A 1 15.10 -13.02 -15.25
CA MET A 1 14.93 -11.92 -14.29
C MET A 1 15.24 -10.64 -15.03
N GLN A 2 14.35 -9.66 -14.96
CA GLN A 2 14.52 -8.34 -15.56
C GLN A 2 14.66 -7.30 -14.44
N ARG A 3 15.49 -6.28 -14.65
CA ARG A 3 15.80 -5.25 -13.68
C ARG A 3 15.43 -3.88 -14.25
N ILE A 4 14.52 -3.20 -13.60
CA ILE A 4 14.05 -1.89 -14.06
C ILE A 4 14.44 -0.81 -13.05
N ALA A 5 15.06 0.26 -13.55
CA ALA A 5 15.34 1.49 -12.80
C ALA A 5 14.31 2.55 -13.16
N ILE A 6 13.73 3.19 -12.15
CA ILE A 6 12.78 4.30 -12.30
C ILE A 6 13.36 5.51 -11.58
N ILE A 7 13.55 6.59 -12.33
CA ILE A 7 14.05 7.86 -11.84
C ILE A 7 12.96 8.91 -11.96
N ASP A 8 12.73 9.63 -10.88
CA ASP A 8 11.75 10.71 -10.76
C ASP A 8 12.46 11.97 -10.25
N ILE A 9 12.52 13.03 -11.07
CA ILE A 9 13.08 14.32 -10.68
C ILE A 9 11.93 15.31 -10.47
N GLY A 10 11.63 15.52 -9.18
CA GLY A 10 10.62 16.47 -8.75
C GLY A 10 11.20 17.81 -8.28
N SER A 11 10.32 18.75 -7.96
CA SER A 11 10.68 20.10 -7.51
C SER A 11 11.50 20.15 -6.22
N ASN A 12 11.38 19.16 -5.34
CA ASN A 12 12.07 19.11 -4.05
C ASN A 12 13.16 18.04 -3.97
N SER A 13 13.01 16.93 -4.68
CA SER A 13 13.94 15.80 -4.59
C SER A 13 13.95 14.96 -5.85
N ALA A 14 15.11 14.38 -6.18
CA ALA A 14 15.25 13.28 -7.13
C ALA A 14 15.19 11.94 -6.40
N ARG A 15 14.69 10.92 -7.07
CA ARG A 15 14.55 9.56 -6.53
C ARG A 15 14.90 8.53 -7.59
N LEU A 16 15.61 7.49 -7.15
CA LEU A 16 15.86 6.28 -7.92
C LEU A 16 15.23 5.10 -7.18
N VAL A 17 14.52 4.25 -7.91
CA VAL A 17 14.06 2.94 -7.44
C VAL A 17 14.49 1.89 -8.44
N ILE A 18 15.07 0.78 -7.96
CA ILE A 18 15.36 -0.38 -8.80
C ILE A 18 14.50 -1.54 -8.32
N SER A 19 13.83 -2.18 -9.27
CA SER A 19 12.97 -3.34 -9.02
C SER A 19 13.40 -4.52 -9.89
N HIS A 20 13.27 -5.72 -9.34
CA HIS A 20 13.41 -6.97 -10.07
C HIS A 20 12.03 -7.48 -10.48
N ILE A 21 11.94 -8.01 -11.69
CA ILE A 21 10.79 -8.75 -12.22
C ILE A 21 11.31 -10.16 -12.54
N TYR A 22 10.74 -11.16 -11.90
CA TYR A 22 11.15 -12.56 -12.02
C TYR A 22 10.41 -13.22 -13.19
N LYS A 23 10.91 -14.38 -13.65
CA LYS A 23 10.31 -15.14 -14.75
C LYS A 23 8.89 -15.62 -14.48
N ASN A 24 8.52 -15.82 -13.20
CA ASN A 24 7.16 -16.17 -12.78
C ASN A 24 6.23 -14.96 -12.62
N GLY A 25 6.66 -13.78 -13.06
CA GLY A 25 5.90 -12.53 -12.96
C GLY A 25 5.95 -11.85 -11.57
N ALA A 26 6.61 -12.45 -10.59
CA ALA A 26 6.80 -11.78 -9.30
C ALA A 26 7.73 -10.57 -9.42
N TYR A 27 7.55 -9.59 -8.56
CA TYR A 27 8.39 -8.41 -8.54
C TYR A 27 8.65 -7.91 -7.12
N ASN A 28 9.82 -7.34 -6.90
CA ASN A 28 10.14 -6.64 -5.67
C ASN A 28 11.06 -5.44 -5.93
N MET A 29 11.01 -4.46 -5.02
CA MET A 29 11.94 -3.34 -5.01
C MET A 29 13.20 -3.76 -4.24
N VAL A 30 14.36 -3.61 -4.88
CA VAL A 30 15.65 -4.01 -4.32
C VAL A 30 16.54 -2.83 -3.94
N TYR A 31 16.27 -1.63 -4.50
CA TYR A 31 17.02 -0.42 -4.18
C TYR A 31 16.13 0.80 -4.21
N ASN A 32 16.41 1.76 -3.32
CA ASN A 32 15.74 3.07 -3.28
C ASN A 32 16.70 4.12 -2.73
N GLN A 33 16.92 5.17 -3.52
CA GLN A 33 17.74 6.34 -3.15
C GLN A 33 16.92 7.62 -3.31
N LYS A 34 17.16 8.59 -2.44
CA LYS A 34 16.53 9.92 -2.48
C LYS A 34 17.60 10.98 -2.28
N GLU A 35 17.62 11.96 -3.18
CA GLU A 35 18.49 13.15 -3.09
C GLU A 35 17.65 14.43 -3.02
N ALA A 36 18.02 15.34 -2.13
CA ALA A 36 17.32 16.61 -1.95
C ALA A 36 17.88 17.67 -2.90
N LEU A 37 17.22 17.92 -4.01
CA LEU A 37 17.66 18.90 -5.02
C LEU A 37 17.13 20.31 -4.76
N ARG A 38 15.88 20.43 -4.26
CA ARG A 38 15.18 21.72 -4.04
C ARG A 38 15.17 22.62 -5.27
N LEU A 39 14.93 22.06 -6.46
CA LEU A 39 15.01 22.78 -7.74
C LEU A 39 14.11 24.01 -7.78
N SER A 40 12.92 23.96 -7.20
CA SER A 40 12.02 25.13 -7.14
C SER A 40 12.58 26.32 -6.34
N GLN A 41 13.66 26.16 -5.57
CA GLN A 41 14.35 27.23 -4.86
C GLN A 41 15.61 27.73 -5.62
N LYS A 42 15.97 27.06 -6.70
CA LYS A 42 17.15 27.33 -7.52
C LYS A 42 16.74 27.83 -8.91
N VAL A 43 15.67 28.61 -8.98
CA VAL A 43 15.15 29.27 -10.18
C VAL A 43 15.34 30.77 -10.00
N ASP A 44 15.81 31.45 -11.02
CA ASP A 44 16.00 32.91 -11.04
C ASP A 44 14.71 33.68 -11.40
N GLU A 45 14.79 35.00 -11.45
CA GLU A 45 13.66 35.90 -11.77
C GLU A 45 13.14 35.70 -13.21
N LYS A 46 13.96 35.16 -14.11
CA LYS A 46 13.61 34.84 -15.51
C LYS A 46 13.04 33.42 -15.66
N ASN A 47 12.73 32.76 -14.54
CA ASN A 47 12.29 31.38 -14.50
C ASN A 47 13.29 30.39 -15.14
N MET A 48 14.59 30.65 -14.99
CA MET A 48 15.65 29.74 -15.42
C MET A 48 16.25 29.03 -14.23
N LEU A 49 16.54 27.75 -14.38
CA LEU A 49 17.32 26.97 -13.41
C LEU A 49 18.73 27.53 -13.37
N THR A 50 19.24 27.78 -12.17
CA THR A 50 20.60 28.30 -11.96
C THR A 50 21.68 27.24 -12.27
N GLU A 51 22.92 27.62 -12.47
CA GLU A 51 24.03 26.68 -12.66
C GLU A 51 24.23 25.74 -11.45
N VAL A 52 23.88 26.19 -10.25
CA VAL A 52 23.86 25.35 -9.05
C VAL A 52 22.78 24.26 -9.17
N ALA A 53 21.62 24.54 -9.79
CA ALA A 53 20.60 23.54 -10.08
C ALA A 53 21.10 22.51 -11.09
N PHE A 54 21.77 22.98 -12.16
CA PHE A 54 22.36 22.11 -13.17
C PHE A 54 23.39 21.17 -12.53
N SER A 55 24.44 21.71 -11.90
CA SER A 55 25.51 20.92 -11.29
C SER A 55 24.99 19.89 -10.31
N SER A 56 24.10 20.29 -9.37
CA SER A 56 23.55 19.36 -8.38
C SER A 56 22.65 18.26 -8.99
N THR A 57 21.94 18.57 -10.09
CA THR A 57 21.13 17.57 -10.80
C THR A 57 22.01 16.60 -11.54
N ILE A 58 23.01 17.06 -12.26
CA ILE A 58 23.96 16.23 -13.02
C ILE A 58 24.74 15.30 -12.08
N GLU A 59 25.27 15.81 -10.96
CA GLU A 59 25.96 14.98 -9.95
C GLU A 59 25.03 13.87 -9.40
N THR A 60 23.77 14.22 -9.09
CA THR A 60 22.79 13.24 -8.66
C THR A 60 22.52 12.20 -9.73
N MET A 61 22.38 12.62 -10.98
CA MET A 61 22.14 11.71 -12.10
C MET A 61 23.35 10.82 -12.41
N LYS A 62 24.57 11.30 -12.23
CA LYS A 62 25.80 10.47 -12.28
C LYS A 62 25.78 9.39 -11.21
N SER A 63 25.41 9.74 -9.97
CA SER A 63 25.23 8.75 -8.89
C SER A 63 24.16 7.72 -9.24
N PHE A 64 23.02 8.15 -9.79
CA PHE A 64 21.96 7.24 -10.20
C PHE A 64 22.38 6.35 -11.38
N ALA A 65 23.09 6.88 -12.37
CA ALA A 65 23.63 6.11 -13.48
C ALA A 65 24.60 5.02 -12.99
N TYR A 66 25.47 5.37 -12.04
CA TYR A 66 26.38 4.43 -11.42
C TYR A 66 25.62 3.30 -10.70
N MET A 67 24.56 3.63 -9.93
CA MET A 67 23.74 2.61 -9.27
C MET A 67 22.96 1.73 -10.27
N CYS A 68 22.45 2.31 -11.35
CA CYS A 68 21.83 1.53 -12.44
C CYS A 68 22.81 0.52 -13.03
N LYS A 69 24.08 0.91 -13.22
CA LYS A 69 25.15 0.01 -13.69
C LYS A 69 25.48 -1.08 -12.68
N ILE A 70 25.66 -0.74 -11.39
CA ILE A 70 25.93 -1.70 -10.31
C ILE A 70 24.82 -2.76 -10.21
N TYR A 71 23.57 -2.33 -10.25
CA TYR A 71 22.41 -3.24 -10.23
C TYR A 71 22.11 -3.85 -11.60
N GLN A 72 22.91 -3.55 -12.65
CA GLN A 72 22.74 -4.05 -14.01
C GLN A 72 21.30 -3.85 -14.50
N ALA A 73 20.78 -2.63 -14.39
CA ALA A 73 19.43 -2.31 -14.83
C ALA A 73 19.29 -2.53 -16.35
N ASP A 74 18.37 -3.41 -16.75
CA ASP A 74 18.10 -3.72 -18.17
C ASP A 74 17.34 -2.57 -18.85
N LYS A 75 16.54 -1.84 -18.09
CA LYS A 75 15.77 -0.68 -18.54
C LYS A 75 15.79 0.43 -17.51
N THR A 76 16.02 1.65 -17.97
CA THR A 76 15.89 2.87 -17.17
C THR A 76 14.75 3.72 -17.72
N ILE A 77 13.81 4.10 -16.85
CA ILE A 77 12.73 5.06 -17.11
C ILE A 77 13.01 6.28 -16.23
N ALA A 78 13.35 7.41 -16.84
CA ALA A 78 13.64 8.64 -16.12
C ALA A 78 12.69 9.76 -16.55
N VAL A 79 12.01 10.38 -15.56
CA VAL A 79 11.06 11.46 -15.79
C VAL A 79 11.40 12.69 -14.97
N ALA A 80 11.12 13.85 -15.54
CA ALA A 80 11.20 15.16 -14.89
C ALA A 80 9.82 15.81 -14.85
N THR A 81 9.51 16.44 -13.73
CA THR A 81 8.19 17.03 -13.48
C THR A 81 8.26 18.56 -13.33
N ALA A 82 7.35 19.16 -12.58
CA ALA A 82 7.03 20.58 -12.59
C ALA A 82 8.23 21.55 -12.55
N ALA A 83 9.28 21.30 -11.78
CA ALA A 83 10.40 22.25 -11.67
C ALA A 83 11.19 22.37 -12.99
N ILE A 84 11.46 21.24 -13.66
CA ILE A 84 12.18 21.22 -14.93
C ILE A 84 11.22 21.56 -16.08
N ARG A 85 9.98 21.04 -16.03
CA ARG A 85 8.94 21.33 -17.03
C ARG A 85 8.65 22.82 -17.18
N ASN A 86 8.61 23.56 -16.07
CA ASN A 86 8.25 24.97 -16.07
C ASN A 86 9.46 25.90 -16.28
N ALA A 87 10.69 25.41 -16.15
CA ALA A 87 11.89 26.22 -16.34
C ALA A 87 12.15 26.50 -17.83
N ALA A 88 12.53 27.75 -18.16
CA ALA A 88 12.79 28.17 -19.53
C ALA A 88 13.98 27.40 -20.16
N ASN A 89 14.96 26.99 -19.34
CA ASN A 89 16.11 26.18 -19.75
C ASN A 89 16.03 24.70 -19.34
N GLY A 90 14.82 24.20 -19.07
CA GLY A 90 14.62 22.80 -18.67
C GLY A 90 15.08 21.81 -19.72
N ALA A 91 14.88 22.10 -21.00
CA ALA A 91 15.34 21.26 -22.12
C ALA A 91 16.88 21.18 -22.19
N GLU A 92 17.58 22.27 -21.88
CA GLU A 92 19.05 22.29 -21.81
C GLU A 92 19.58 21.39 -20.70
N LEU A 93 18.94 21.41 -19.50
CA LEU A 93 19.32 20.51 -18.42
C LEU A 93 19.14 19.05 -18.82
N VAL A 94 18.01 18.71 -19.50
CA VAL A 94 17.77 17.35 -20.00
C VAL A 94 18.85 16.91 -20.98
N ALA A 95 19.24 17.77 -21.91
CA ALA A 95 20.30 17.48 -22.88
C ALA A 95 21.66 17.22 -22.18
N ARG A 96 22.04 18.07 -21.23
CA ARG A 96 23.29 17.91 -20.45
C ARG A 96 23.28 16.63 -19.59
N VAL A 97 22.14 16.28 -18.99
CA VAL A 97 21.99 15.00 -18.26
C VAL A 97 22.23 13.82 -19.19
N ALA A 98 21.64 13.82 -20.38
CA ALA A 98 21.82 12.75 -21.37
C ALA A 98 23.29 12.64 -21.82
N GLU A 99 23.93 13.75 -22.11
CA GLU A 99 25.34 13.81 -22.52
C GLU A 99 26.28 13.27 -21.44
N GLU A 100 26.11 13.71 -20.18
CA GLU A 100 27.04 13.41 -19.10
C GLU A 100 26.79 12.05 -18.40
N THR A 101 25.58 11.47 -18.55
CA THR A 101 25.20 10.25 -17.81
C THR A 101 24.68 9.12 -18.70
N GLY A 102 24.37 9.38 -19.96
CA GLY A 102 23.71 8.43 -20.87
C GLY A 102 22.24 8.19 -20.57
N ILE A 103 21.67 8.80 -19.50
CA ILE A 103 20.27 8.59 -19.11
C ILE A 103 19.38 9.57 -19.88
N GLN A 104 18.42 9.04 -20.62
CA GLN A 104 17.39 9.81 -21.31
C GLN A 104 16.32 10.25 -20.30
N LEU A 105 16.33 11.52 -19.93
CA LEU A 105 15.36 12.13 -19.02
C LEU A 105 14.21 12.73 -19.83
N HIS A 106 12.97 12.31 -19.54
CA HIS A 106 11.78 12.78 -20.24
C HIS A 106 10.99 13.77 -19.40
N ILE A 107 10.78 14.98 -19.93
CA ILE A 107 9.86 15.95 -19.30
C ILE A 107 8.43 15.51 -19.58
N ILE A 108 7.66 15.19 -18.53
CA ILE A 108 6.26 14.78 -18.66
C ILE A 108 5.30 15.96 -18.40
N SER A 109 4.18 15.96 -19.12
CA SER A 109 3.10 16.94 -18.89
C SER A 109 2.42 16.72 -17.54
N GLY A 110 1.76 17.76 -17.00
CA GLY A 110 0.98 17.64 -15.75
C GLY A 110 -0.14 16.60 -15.86
N ASN A 111 -0.77 16.47 -17.03
CA ASN A 111 -1.80 15.45 -17.26
C ASN A 111 -1.20 14.03 -17.26
N THR A 112 -0.02 13.86 -17.85
CA THR A 112 0.69 12.57 -17.81
C THR A 112 1.11 12.24 -16.37
N GLU A 113 1.62 13.22 -15.62
CA GLU A 113 1.99 13.06 -14.21
C GLU A 113 0.78 12.64 -13.37
N ALA A 114 -0.37 13.29 -13.55
CA ALA A 114 -1.63 12.94 -12.91
C ALA A 114 -2.08 11.51 -13.24
N TYR A 115 -2.06 11.14 -14.52
CA TYR A 115 -2.44 9.79 -14.97
C TYR A 115 -1.54 8.71 -14.37
N ILE A 116 -0.24 8.91 -14.39
CA ILE A 116 0.71 7.94 -13.83
C ILE A 116 0.59 7.86 -12.30
N SER A 117 0.43 8.98 -11.59
CA SER A 117 0.16 8.97 -10.15
C SER A 117 -1.14 8.25 -9.81
N TYR A 118 -2.19 8.45 -10.63
CA TYR A 118 -3.43 7.66 -10.51
C TYR A 118 -3.18 6.15 -10.65
N LEU A 119 -2.38 5.69 -11.62
CA LEU A 119 -2.03 4.27 -11.76
C LEU A 119 -1.37 3.71 -10.50
N GLY A 120 -0.47 4.47 -9.89
CA GLY A 120 0.18 4.09 -8.63
C GLY A 120 -0.81 3.95 -7.46
N VAL A 121 -1.82 4.80 -7.40
CA VAL A 121 -2.84 4.76 -6.35
C VAL A 121 -3.87 3.67 -6.61
N ILE A 122 -4.44 3.61 -7.82
CA ILE A 122 -5.57 2.73 -8.12
C ILE A 122 -5.20 1.24 -8.09
N ASN A 123 -3.93 0.91 -8.29
CA ASN A 123 -3.40 -0.45 -8.19
C ASN A 123 -2.96 -0.85 -6.77
N THR A 124 -3.07 0.06 -5.80
CA THR A 124 -2.54 -0.19 -4.44
C THR A 124 -3.54 0.12 -3.32
N ILE A 125 -4.56 0.94 -3.58
CA ILE A 125 -5.62 1.27 -2.62
C ILE A 125 -6.98 0.81 -3.16
N ASN A 126 -7.69 -0.02 -2.39
CA ASN A 126 -9.00 -0.54 -2.78
C ASN A 126 -10.10 0.48 -2.44
N VAL A 127 -10.20 1.52 -3.27
CA VAL A 127 -11.25 2.55 -3.22
C VAL A 127 -11.92 2.60 -4.58
N LYS A 128 -13.27 2.62 -4.58
CA LYS A 128 -14.08 2.61 -5.80
C LYS A 128 -14.19 4.02 -6.40
N ASP A 129 -14.41 5.01 -5.54
CA ASP A 129 -14.64 6.41 -5.91
C ASP A 129 -13.83 7.32 -4.99
N GLY A 130 -13.30 8.42 -5.51
CA GLY A 130 -12.50 9.35 -4.72
C GLY A 130 -11.87 10.47 -5.52
N ILE A 131 -11.19 11.35 -4.82
CA ILE A 131 -10.33 12.38 -5.40
C ILE A 131 -8.90 12.11 -4.93
N ILE A 132 -7.99 11.90 -5.87
CA ILE A 132 -6.56 11.85 -5.59
C ILE A 132 -6.02 13.27 -5.66
N PHE A 133 -5.17 13.64 -4.70
CA PHE A 133 -4.29 14.80 -4.81
C PHE A 133 -2.84 14.35 -4.67
N ASP A 134 -2.02 14.64 -5.67
CA ASP A 134 -0.57 14.44 -5.60
C ASP A 134 0.09 15.80 -5.35
N LEU A 135 0.42 16.07 -4.09
CA LEU A 135 0.96 17.34 -3.65
C LEU A 135 2.48 17.33 -3.72
N GLY A 136 2.99 17.93 -4.78
CA GLY A 136 4.39 18.15 -5.04
C GLY A 136 4.96 19.42 -4.39
N GLY A 137 6.18 19.78 -4.81
CA GLY A 137 6.81 21.04 -4.40
C GLY A 137 6.35 22.23 -5.24
N GLY A 138 6.15 22.05 -6.54
CA GLY A 138 5.79 23.09 -7.51
C GLY A 138 4.37 22.97 -8.07
N SER A 139 3.75 21.80 -7.99
CA SER A 139 2.40 21.55 -8.51
C SER A 139 1.59 20.67 -7.58
N THR A 140 0.29 20.59 -7.85
CA THR A 140 -0.65 19.64 -7.26
C THR A 140 -1.53 19.09 -8.37
N GLU A 141 -1.46 17.80 -8.58
CA GLU A 141 -2.31 17.07 -9.50
C GLU A 141 -3.58 16.63 -8.76
N LEU A 142 -4.76 16.93 -9.32
CA LEU A 142 -6.05 16.55 -8.78
C LEU A 142 -6.73 15.62 -9.78
N ILE A 143 -7.22 14.47 -9.32
CA ILE A 143 -7.83 13.45 -10.16
C ILE A 143 -9.12 12.96 -9.51
N LEU A 144 -10.27 13.23 -10.15
CA LEU A 144 -11.55 12.64 -9.79
C LEU A 144 -11.71 11.30 -10.51
N PHE A 145 -12.00 10.24 -9.76
CA PHE A 145 -12.32 8.95 -10.34
C PHE A 145 -13.59 8.36 -9.71
N LYS A 146 -14.35 7.64 -10.54
CA LYS A 146 -15.51 6.84 -10.14
C LYS A 146 -15.44 5.46 -10.79
N ASN A 147 -15.91 4.44 -10.07
CA ASN A 147 -15.80 3.04 -10.49
C ASN A 147 -14.38 2.69 -10.96
N ARG A 148 -13.37 3.26 -10.28
CA ARG A 148 -11.94 3.10 -10.62
C ARG A 148 -11.57 3.56 -12.03
N LYS A 149 -12.30 4.53 -12.60
CA LYS A 149 -11.99 5.18 -13.89
C LYS A 149 -11.89 6.68 -13.67
N ILE A 150 -10.89 7.31 -14.28
CA ILE A 150 -10.74 8.77 -14.26
C ILE A 150 -11.94 9.40 -14.96
N LEU A 151 -12.51 10.41 -14.33
CA LEU A 151 -13.52 11.29 -14.93
C LEU A 151 -12.92 12.65 -15.27
N GLU A 152 -12.18 13.23 -14.34
CA GLU A 152 -11.59 14.56 -14.48
C GLU A 152 -10.17 14.54 -13.91
N SER A 153 -9.30 15.36 -14.47
CA SER A 153 -7.96 15.59 -13.92
C SER A 153 -7.45 16.98 -14.27
N VAL A 154 -6.64 17.54 -13.38
CA VAL A 154 -5.96 18.82 -13.60
C VAL A 154 -4.64 18.86 -12.83
N SER A 155 -3.65 19.50 -13.41
CA SER A 155 -2.42 19.90 -12.72
C SER A 155 -2.44 21.39 -12.44
N LEU A 156 -2.38 21.76 -11.17
CA LEU A 156 -2.37 23.16 -10.71
C LEU A 156 -0.95 23.56 -10.35
N PRO A 157 -0.50 24.78 -10.74
CA PRO A 157 0.83 25.29 -10.38
C PRO A 157 0.88 25.77 -8.92
N ILE A 158 0.38 24.94 -8.00
CA ILE A 158 0.31 25.17 -6.57
C ILE A 158 0.98 23.99 -5.87
N GLY A 159 2.13 24.22 -5.25
CA GLY A 159 2.86 23.19 -4.51
C GLY A 159 3.38 23.72 -3.19
N ALA A 160 3.89 22.81 -2.34
CA ALA A 160 4.33 23.18 -1.00
C ALA A 160 5.50 24.15 -0.99
N VAL A 161 6.43 24.07 -1.97
CA VAL A 161 7.63 24.93 -2.04
C VAL A 161 7.29 26.31 -2.59
N ASN A 162 6.62 26.39 -3.75
CA ASN A 162 6.31 27.67 -4.37
C ASN A 162 5.30 28.50 -3.52
N THR A 163 4.31 27.85 -2.90
CA THR A 163 3.39 28.53 -1.97
C THR A 163 4.13 29.03 -0.72
N THR A 164 5.10 28.25 -0.19
CA THR A 164 5.95 28.70 0.91
C THR A 164 6.75 29.95 0.54
N SER A 165 7.33 30.01 -0.64
CA SER A 165 8.11 31.15 -1.11
C SER A 165 7.22 32.37 -1.35
N MET A 166 6.08 32.18 -1.99
CA MET A 166 5.15 33.25 -2.36
C MET A 166 4.56 33.98 -1.13
N PHE A 167 4.22 33.25 -0.08
CA PHE A 167 3.56 33.78 1.13
C PHE A 167 4.46 33.82 2.36
N ASN A 168 5.74 33.52 2.21
CA ASN A 168 6.74 33.46 3.28
C ASN A 168 6.28 32.65 4.53
N THR A 169 5.70 31.46 4.31
CA THR A 169 5.14 30.64 5.38
C THR A 169 6.16 29.78 6.13
N ARG A 170 7.44 30.14 6.09
CA ARG A 170 8.54 29.39 6.75
C ARG A 170 8.50 29.45 8.26
N ASN A 171 7.82 30.46 8.83
CA ASN A 171 7.70 30.63 10.28
C ASN A 171 6.25 30.42 10.73
N VAL A 172 5.83 30.95 11.87
CA VAL A 172 4.43 30.96 12.32
C VAL A 172 3.54 31.53 11.20
N MET A 173 2.37 30.94 11.01
CA MET A 173 1.38 31.42 10.04
C MET A 173 0.23 32.12 10.74
N PRO A 174 0.27 33.47 10.89
CA PRO A 174 -0.82 34.23 11.46
C PRO A 174 -2.12 34.07 10.66
N ALA A 175 -3.25 34.46 11.24
CA ALA A 175 -4.56 34.29 10.63
C ALA A 175 -4.70 35.03 9.28
N ASN A 176 -4.16 36.24 9.17
CA ASN A 176 -4.17 37.02 7.92
C ASN A 176 -3.37 36.32 6.82
N VAL A 177 -2.15 35.85 7.10
CA VAL A 177 -1.35 35.10 6.11
C VAL A 177 -2.05 33.82 5.69
N PHE A 178 -2.69 33.11 6.64
CA PHE A 178 -3.49 31.93 6.29
C PHE A 178 -4.70 32.28 5.42
N SER A 179 -5.36 33.41 5.67
CA SER A 179 -6.47 33.91 4.85
C SER A 179 -6.02 34.18 3.41
N ASP A 180 -4.88 34.86 3.23
CA ASP A 180 -4.33 35.15 1.91
C ASP A 180 -3.94 33.88 1.15
N VAL A 181 -3.27 32.92 1.82
CA VAL A 181 -2.95 31.61 1.25
C VAL A 181 -4.22 30.85 0.86
N SER A 182 -5.22 30.86 1.73
CA SER A 182 -6.48 30.17 1.46
C SER A 182 -7.25 30.78 0.30
N PHE A 183 -7.35 32.10 0.25
CA PHE A 183 -7.98 32.81 -0.86
C PHE A 183 -7.28 32.51 -2.19
N PHE A 184 -5.95 32.54 -2.20
CA PHE A 184 -5.16 32.20 -3.37
C PHE A 184 -5.42 30.77 -3.86
N ILE A 185 -5.53 29.80 -2.97
CA ILE A 185 -5.76 28.40 -3.33
C ILE A 185 -7.21 28.20 -3.77
N ILE A 186 -8.18 28.66 -2.97
CA ILE A 186 -9.62 28.48 -3.21
C ILE A 186 -10.03 29.09 -4.55
N SER A 187 -9.56 30.32 -4.86
CA SER A 187 -9.86 30.98 -6.15
C SER A 187 -9.41 30.19 -7.38
N ARG A 188 -8.44 29.30 -7.22
CA ARG A 188 -7.98 28.40 -8.29
C ARG A 188 -8.79 27.10 -8.32
N LEU A 189 -9.18 26.58 -7.16
CA LEU A 189 -10.02 25.39 -7.06
C LEU A 189 -11.44 25.63 -7.58
N GLU A 190 -11.97 26.85 -7.39
CA GLU A 190 -13.31 27.23 -7.86
C GLU A 190 -13.50 27.15 -9.37
N LYS A 191 -12.41 27.20 -10.13
CA LYS A 191 -12.43 27.00 -11.59
C LYS A 191 -12.81 25.56 -11.99
N TYR A 192 -12.85 24.62 -11.03
CA TYR A 192 -13.12 23.21 -11.26
C TYR A 192 -14.38 22.77 -10.49
N PRO A 193 -15.58 22.95 -11.07
CA PRO A 193 -16.87 22.67 -10.40
C PRO A 193 -17.00 21.22 -9.89
N TRP A 194 -16.29 20.27 -10.52
CA TRP A 194 -16.30 18.89 -10.12
C TRP A 194 -15.64 18.61 -8.75
N LEU A 195 -14.91 19.57 -8.18
CA LEU A 195 -14.36 19.49 -6.82
C LEU A 195 -15.42 19.83 -5.75
N LYS A 196 -16.48 20.59 -6.11
CA LYS A 196 -17.40 21.15 -5.11
C LYS A 196 -18.21 20.07 -4.39
N GLN A 197 -18.09 20.05 -3.06
CA GLN A 197 -19.01 19.42 -2.09
C GLN A 197 -19.46 17.98 -2.45
N ASN A 198 -18.63 17.19 -3.10
CA ASN A 198 -19.00 15.83 -3.49
C ASN A 198 -18.86 14.79 -2.35
N GLY A 199 -18.21 15.16 -1.22
CA GLY A 199 -18.04 14.32 -0.04
C GLY A 199 -17.21 13.05 -0.23
N LEU A 200 -16.59 12.88 -1.39
CA LEU A 200 -15.75 11.73 -1.71
C LEU A 200 -14.47 11.73 -0.84
N PRO A 201 -13.90 10.56 -0.53
CA PRO A 201 -12.64 10.51 0.20
C PRO A 201 -11.51 11.16 -0.60
N LEU A 202 -10.65 11.91 0.08
CA LEU A 202 -9.40 12.42 -0.47
C LEU A 202 -8.29 11.40 -0.29
N ILE A 203 -7.57 11.06 -1.37
CA ILE A 203 -6.41 10.18 -1.33
C ILE A 203 -5.17 11.02 -1.58
N GLY A 204 -4.35 11.19 -0.52
CA GLY A 204 -3.17 12.03 -0.56
C GLY A 204 -1.93 11.26 -0.99
N VAL A 205 -1.30 11.76 -2.05
CA VAL A 205 0.03 11.37 -2.53
C VAL A 205 1.02 12.49 -2.23
N GLY A 206 2.27 12.19 -2.31
CA GLY A 206 3.34 13.18 -2.12
C GLY A 206 3.89 13.26 -0.71
N GLY A 207 4.90 14.08 -0.57
CA GLY A 207 5.68 14.11 0.68
C GLY A 207 4.96 14.80 1.82
N THR A 208 4.12 15.81 1.55
CA THR A 208 3.33 16.51 2.57
C THR A 208 2.27 15.60 3.14
N ALA A 209 1.46 14.93 2.29
CA ALA A 209 0.42 14.01 2.73
C ALA A 209 0.99 12.88 3.62
N ARG A 210 2.13 12.30 3.23
CA ARG A 210 2.81 11.26 4.02
C ARG A 210 3.36 11.79 5.33
N THR A 211 3.89 12.99 5.36
CA THR A 211 4.43 13.61 6.59
C THR A 211 3.32 13.90 7.58
N VAL A 212 2.21 14.49 7.13
CA VAL A 212 1.01 14.73 7.95
C VAL A 212 0.50 13.43 8.56
N ALA A 213 0.32 12.40 7.75
CA ALA A 213 -0.13 11.09 8.21
C ALA A 213 0.81 10.49 9.27
N LYS A 214 2.14 10.60 9.06
CA LYS A 214 3.15 10.12 10.00
C LYS A 214 3.11 10.85 11.34
N ILE A 215 2.92 12.17 11.33
CA ILE A 215 2.79 12.95 12.55
C ILE A 215 1.52 12.51 13.30
N ILE A 216 0.37 12.45 12.63
CA ILE A 216 -0.90 12.03 13.21
C ILE A 216 -0.81 10.60 13.79
N GLN A 217 -0.16 9.66 13.09
CA GLN A 217 0.07 8.32 13.61
C GLN A 217 0.86 8.34 14.92
N ARG A 218 1.93 9.13 14.99
CA ARG A 218 2.78 9.24 16.19
C ARG A 218 2.07 9.90 17.35
N GLU A 219 1.32 10.98 17.10
CA GLU A 219 0.50 11.64 18.13
C GLU A 219 -0.56 10.67 18.71
N LYS A 220 -1.15 9.83 17.86
CA LYS A 220 -2.15 8.83 18.26
C LYS A 220 -1.53 7.53 18.78
N LYS A 221 -0.19 7.43 18.88
CA LYS A 221 0.52 6.20 19.23
C LYS A 221 0.05 5.00 18.37
N TYR A 222 -0.25 5.26 17.09
CA TYR A 222 -0.78 4.24 16.19
C TYR A 222 0.19 3.06 16.07
N PRO A 223 -0.29 1.81 16.23
CA PRO A 223 0.62 0.66 16.40
C PRO A 223 1.35 0.22 15.14
N ALA A 224 0.90 0.62 13.94
CA ALA A 224 1.59 0.29 12.70
C ALA A 224 2.41 1.48 12.18
N THR A 225 3.63 1.22 11.74
CA THR A 225 4.51 2.25 11.14
C THR A 225 4.22 2.49 9.67
N LYS A 226 3.44 1.61 9.03
CA LYS A 226 3.07 1.68 7.61
C LYS A 226 2.17 2.89 7.38
N ILE A 227 2.56 3.76 6.43
CA ILE A 227 1.79 4.97 6.06
C ILE A 227 0.81 4.68 4.91
N HIS A 228 1.16 3.78 4.00
CA HIS A 228 0.31 3.43 2.87
C HIS A 228 -1.03 2.87 3.36
N ASN A 229 -2.14 3.39 2.84
CA ASN A 229 -3.51 3.07 3.23
C ASN A 229 -3.89 3.45 4.69
N TYR A 230 -3.10 4.31 5.34
CA TYR A 230 -3.51 4.92 6.61
C TYR A 230 -4.60 5.95 6.36
N SER A 231 -5.68 5.89 7.12
CA SER A 231 -6.79 6.83 6.99
C SER A 231 -7.14 7.52 8.31
N TYR A 232 -7.57 8.78 8.18
CA TYR A 232 -8.01 9.60 9.30
C TYR A 232 -9.13 10.56 8.85
N THR A 233 -9.88 11.12 9.81
CA THR A 233 -11.00 12.02 9.52
C THR A 233 -10.53 13.44 9.22
N ALA A 234 -11.34 14.20 8.48
CA ALA A 234 -11.12 15.63 8.29
C ALA A 234 -11.01 16.38 9.61
N GLN A 235 -11.81 16.02 10.62
CA GLN A 235 -11.74 16.62 11.96
C GLN A 235 -10.36 16.37 12.63
N THR A 236 -9.82 15.15 12.50
CA THR A 236 -8.46 14.85 13.00
C THR A 236 -7.42 15.73 12.30
N TYR A 237 -7.56 15.91 10.99
CA TYR A 237 -6.69 16.78 10.22
C TYR A 237 -6.80 18.24 10.65
N CYS A 238 -8.01 18.79 10.75
CA CYS A 238 -8.24 20.19 11.17
C CYS A 238 -7.63 20.47 12.57
N SER A 239 -7.83 19.56 13.52
CA SER A 239 -7.24 19.68 14.87
C SER A 239 -5.71 19.67 14.82
N PHE A 240 -5.12 18.79 14.02
CA PHE A 240 -3.67 18.76 13.78
C PHE A 240 -3.17 20.06 13.13
N PHE A 241 -3.81 20.51 12.05
CA PHE A 241 -3.37 21.68 11.30
C PHE A 241 -3.47 22.97 12.11
N ASN A 242 -4.52 23.13 12.92
CA ASN A 242 -4.68 24.28 13.82
C ASN A 242 -3.55 24.39 14.86
N ARG A 243 -3.05 23.25 15.37
CA ARG A 243 -1.87 23.24 16.24
C ARG A 243 -0.59 23.58 15.47
N LEU A 244 -0.44 22.97 14.28
CA LEU A 244 0.75 23.15 13.45
C LEU A 244 0.97 24.62 13.03
N ARG A 245 -0.10 25.34 12.69
CA ARG A 245 -0.03 26.76 12.29
C ARG A 245 0.63 27.66 13.35
N ASN A 246 0.43 27.35 14.61
CA ASN A 246 0.92 28.14 15.74
C ASN A 246 2.37 27.79 16.12
N THR A 247 3.05 26.93 15.35
CA THR A 247 4.45 26.56 15.61
C THR A 247 5.41 27.38 14.77
N ASN A 248 6.54 27.78 15.36
CA ASN A 248 7.68 28.33 14.62
C ASN A 248 8.55 27.22 14.00
N LEU A 249 9.52 27.59 13.19
CA LEU A 249 10.39 26.64 12.48
C LEU A 249 11.13 25.70 13.44
N GLU A 250 11.67 26.21 14.53
CA GLU A 250 12.46 25.44 15.50
C GLU A 250 11.57 24.44 16.27
N GLN A 251 10.35 24.83 16.60
CA GLN A 251 9.37 23.93 17.18
C GLN A 251 9.00 22.81 16.23
N ARG A 252 8.81 23.14 14.92
CA ARG A 252 8.50 22.14 13.90
C ARG A 252 9.60 21.11 13.69
N LYS A 253 10.88 21.50 13.75
CA LYS A 253 12.02 20.56 13.69
C LYS A 253 11.98 19.50 14.79
N LYS A 254 11.31 19.78 15.90
CA LYS A 254 11.17 18.84 17.04
C LYS A 254 9.93 17.95 16.95
N ILE A 255 9.02 18.19 15.98
CA ILE A 255 7.80 17.39 15.84
C ILE A 255 8.16 15.97 15.38
N SER A 256 7.78 14.99 16.17
CA SER A 256 8.01 13.59 15.84
C SER A 256 7.28 13.17 14.56
N GLY A 257 8.02 12.72 13.56
CA GLY A 257 7.45 12.35 12.24
C GLY A 257 7.68 13.39 11.15
N LEU A 258 8.05 14.63 11.49
CA LEU A 258 8.43 15.68 10.56
C LEU A 258 9.95 15.67 10.37
N SER A 259 10.41 15.49 9.13
CA SER A 259 11.85 15.63 8.82
C SER A 259 12.24 17.10 8.74
N SER A 260 13.49 17.42 9.11
CA SER A 260 14.05 18.77 9.01
C SER A 260 13.93 19.37 7.61
N GLU A 261 14.10 18.53 6.57
CA GLU A 261 13.99 18.91 5.16
C GLU A 261 12.59 19.42 4.74
N ARG A 262 11.57 19.18 5.58
CA ARG A 262 10.18 19.55 5.29
C ARG A 262 9.59 20.54 6.28
N SER A 263 10.32 20.84 7.35
CA SER A 263 9.83 21.71 8.42
C SER A 263 9.51 23.13 7.95
N ASP A 264 10.17 23.60 6.91
CA ASP A 264 9.98 24.92 6.31
C ASP A 264 8.77 24.99 5.35
N ILE A 265 8.40 23.89 4.67
CA ILE A 265 7.35 23.85 3.64
C ILE A 265 6.04 23.21 4.12
N ILE A 266 6.03 22.62 5.30
CA ILE A 266 4.87 21.82 5.76
C ILE A 266 3.62 22.67 5.99
N LEU A 267 3.75 23.94 6.38
CA LEU A 267 2.61 24.83 6.61
C LEU A 267 1.87 25.11 5.30
N ALA A 268 2.58 25.54 4.25
CA ALA A 268 1.98 25.77 2.96
C ALA A 268 1.33 24.50 2.38
N GLY A 269 2.06 23.38 2.44
CA GLY A 269 1.51 22.10 1.98
C GLY A 269 0.28 21.65 2.77
N SER A 270 0.25 21.89 4.07
CA SER A 270 -0.94 21.61 4.89
C SER A 270 -2.09 22.59 4.59
N SER A 271 -1.81 23.87 4.28
CA SER A 271 -2.87 24.81 3.84
C SER A 271 -3.55 24.33 2.56
N ILE A 272 -2.78 23.80 1.60
CA ILE A 272 -3.35 23.23 0.36
C ILE A 272 -4.31 22.09 0.70
N ILE A 273 -3.93 21.16 1.57
CA ILE A 273 -4.81 20.06 2.01
C ILE A 273 -6.06 20.59 2.72
N SER A 274 -5.93 21.65 3.54
CA SER A 274 -7.05 22.29 4.23
C SER A 274 -8.07 22.86 3.24
N CYS A 275 -7.60 23.58 2.24
CA CYS A 275 -8.45 24.16 1.19
C CYS A 275 -9.11 23.06 0.32
N LEU A 276 -8.41 21.96 0.05
CA LEU A 276 -9.00 20.81 -0.65
C LEU A 276 -10.11 20.16 0.17
N LEU A 277 -9.95 20.01 1.48
CA LEU A 277 -11.00 19.50 2.37
C LEU A 277 -12.24 20.42 2.37
N GLU A 278 -12.02 21.73 2.43
CA GLU A 278 -13.08 22.72 2.37
C GLU A 278 -13.84 22.68 1.03
N ALA A 279 -13.12 22.73 -0.08
CA ALA A 279 -13.71 22.73 -1.41
C ALA A 279 -14.51 21.45 -1.71
N THR A 280 -13.99 20.29 -1.31
CA THR A 280 -14.59 18.96 -1.64
C THR A 280 -15.62 18.49 -0.62
N GLY A 281 -15.64 19.04 0.59
CA GLY A 281 -16.46 18.52 1.69
C GLY A 281 -16.08 17.11 2.14
N ALA A 282 -14.88 16.64 1.82
CA ALA A 282 -14.41 15.30 2.14
C ALA A 282 -14.31 15.10 3.66
N LYS A 283 -14.89 14.00 4.16
CA LYS A 283 -14.86 13.66 5.59
C LYS A 283 -13.70 12.72 5.96
N LYS A 284 -13.05 12.12 4.97
CA LYS A 284 -12.01 11.11 5.14
C LYS A 284 -10.81 11.39 4.24
N LEU A 285 -9.62 11.30 4.81
CA LEU A 285 -8.35 11.29 4.09
C LEU A 285 -7.73 9.89 4.16
N ILE A 286 -7.16 9.46 3.06
CA ILE A 286 -6.40 8.20 2.93
C ILE A 286 -5.02 8.56 2.40
N THR A 287 -3.97 8.04 3.00
CA THR A 287 -2.60 8.35 2.56
C THR A 287 -2.06 7.25 1.66
N SER A 288 -1.60 7.63 0.47
CA SER A 288 -0.89 6.72 -0.41
C SER A 288 0.63 6.80 -0.20
N GLY A 289 1.25 5.64 0.00
CA GLY A 289 2.69 5.49 -0.10
C GLY A 289 3.17 5.36 -1.54
N CYS A 290 2.25 5.06 -2.46
CA CYS A 290 2.47 4.85 -3.88
C CYS A 290 1.96 6.05 -4.68
N GLY A 291 2.64 6.38 -5.77
CA GLY A 291 2.33 7.51 -6.66
C GLY A 291 3.04 7.36 -7.99
N LEU A 292 3.65 8.43 -8.50
CA LEU A 292 4.29 8.49 -9.81
C LEU A 292 5.22 7.30 -10.12
N ARG A 293 6.12 6.94 -9.20
CA ARG A 293 7.10 5.86 -9.43
C ARG A 293 6.47 4.48 -9.52
N GLU A 294 5.53 4.20 -8.64
CA GLU A 294 4.77 2.95 -8.68
C GLU A 294 3.86 2.92 -9.92
N GLY A 295 3.32 4.08 -10.34
CA GLY A 295 2.57 4.20 -11.60
C GLY A 295 3.42 3.89 -12.83
N LEU A 296 4.63 4.46 -12.92
CA LEU A 296 5.60 4.13 -13.98
C LEU A 296 5.95 2.64 -13.98
N PHE A 297 6.12 2.06 -12.78
CA PHE A 297 6.37 0.62 -12.66
C PHE A 297 5.18 -0.20 -13.20
N PHE A 298 3.95 0.10 -12.80
CA PHE A 298 2.76 -0.63 -13.26
C PHE A 298 2.50 -0.45 -14.75
N ASP A 299 2.76 0.75 -15.30
CA ASP A 299 2.66 0.99 -16.74
C ASP A 299 3.63 0.11 -17.53
N TYR A 300 4.88 0.06 -17.09
CA TYR A 300 5.90 -0.81 -17.68
C TYR A 300 5.55 -2.29 -17.49
N TYR A 301 5.29 -2.70 -16.24
CA TYR A 301 5.01 -4.09 -15.87
C TYR A 301 3.81 -4.67 -16.65
N SER A 302 2.76 -3.88 -16.84
CA SER A 302 1.57 -4.32 -17.56
C SER A 302 1.84 -4.62 -19.03
N LYS A 303 2.69 -3.82 -19.66
CA LYS A 303 3.09 -4.00 -21.07
C LYS A 303 3.97 -5.24 -21.27
N GLU A 304 4.98 -5.39 -20.41
CA GLU A 304 5.94 -6.51 -20.52
C GLU A 304 5.32 -7.87 -20.17
N ASN A 305 4.40 -7.90 -19.21
CA ASN A 305 3.78 -9.16 -18.76
C ASN A 305 2.38 -9.40 -19.35
N HIS A 306 1.94 -8.54 -20.28
CA HIS A 306 0.62 -8.64 -20.95
C HIS A 306 -0.56 -8.76 -19.98
N VAL A 307 -0.50 -8.03 -18.84
CA VAL A 307 -1.55 -7.99 -17.83
C VAL A 307 -2.28 -6.64 -17.85
N PRO A 308 -3.55 -6.58 -17.40
CA PRO A 308 -4.28 -5.32 -17.35
C PRO A 308 -3.54 -4.26 -16.53
N ILE A 309 -3.44 -3.03 -17.07
CA ILE A 309 -2.78 -1.90 -16.43
C ILE A 309 -3.46 -1.50 -15.10
N ILE A 310 -4.76 -1.75 -14.97
CA ILE A 310 -5.52 -1.59 -13.73
C ILE A 310 -5.95 -2.98 -13.27
N ALA A 311 -5.44 -3.40 -12.13
CA ALA A 311 -5.77 -4.68 -11.54
C ALA A 311 -7.25 -4.77 -11.20
N LYS A 312 -7.94 -5.82 -11.68
CA LYS A 312 -9.35 -6.07 -11.34
C LYS A 312 -9.53 -6.36 -9.86
N ASP A 313 -8.62 -7.13 -9.29
CA ASP A 313 -8.55 -7.45 -7.87
C ASP A 313 -7.11 -7.15 -7.34
N ILE A 314 -7.00 -6.06 -6.59
CA ILE A 314 -5.73 -5.58 -6.03
C ILE A 314 -5.16 -6.58 -5.03
N LEU A 315 -6.01 -7.16 -4.19
CA LEU A 315 -5.57 -8.10 -3.17
C LEU A 315 -5.06 -9.39 -3.81
N LYS A 316 -5.80 -9.92 -4.80
CA LYS A 316 -5.36 -11.10 -5.56
C LYS A 316 -4.01 -10.84 -6.22
N MET A 317 -3.85 -9.71 -6.93
CA MET A 317 -2.58 -9.35 -7.57
C MET A 317 -1.43 -9.32 -6.56
N SER A 318 -1.61 -8.67 -5.41
CA SER A 318 -0.53 -8.50 -4.43
C SER A 318 -0.21 -9.78 -3.64
N ARG A 319 -1.22 -10.61 -3.31
CA ARG A 319 -0.98 -11.88 -2.62
C ARG A 319 -0.30 -12.92 -3.53
N GLU A 320 -0.70 -13.00 -4.81
CA GLU A 320 -0.01 -13.84 -5.79
C GLU A 320 1.44 -13.38 -5.99
N ASN A 321 1.69 -12.07 -6.00
CA ASN A 321 3.06 -11.57 -6.03
C ASN A 321 3.88 -12.03 -4.81
N VAL A 322 3.32 -11.98 -3.60
CA VAL A 322 3.99 -12.44 -2.37
C VAL A 322 4.22 -13.95 -2.42
N LEU A 323 3.21 -14.72 -2.84
CA LEU A 323 3.30 -16.16 -2.99
C LEU A 323 4.41 -16.54 -3.97
N ASN A 324 4.42 -15.94 -5.16
CA ASN A 324 5.44 -16.19 -6.19
C ASN A 324 6.87 -15.76 -5.78
N LEU A 325 7.02 -14.86 -4.83
CA LEU A 325 8.32 -14.46 -4.29
C LEU A 325 8.89 -15.46 -3.28
N TYR A 326 8.03 -16.11 -2.49
CA TYR A 326 8.47 -16.83 -1.29
C TYR A 326 8.06 -18.31 -1.26
N GLU A 327 7.18 -18.74 -2.16
CA GLU A 327 6.69 -20.12 -2.21
C GLU A 327 6.94 -20.71 -3.60
N PRO A 328 8.04 -21.45 -3.79
CA PRO A 328 8.37 -22.05 -5.08
C PRO A 328 7.43 -23.21 -5.44
N ASP A 329 7.02 -24.01 -4.48
CA ASP A 329 5.99 -25.03 -4.63
C ASP A 329 4.68 -24.56 -4.00
N GLN A 330 3.68 -24.31 -4.85
CA GLN A 330 2.41 -23.74 -4.44
C GLN A 330 1.28 -24.76 -4.41
N GLN A 331 1.57 -26.05 -4.69
CA GLN A 331 0.54 -27.06 -4.80
C GLN A 331 -0.20 -27.21 -3.46
N HIS A 332 0.54 -27.41 -2.37
CA HIS A 332 0.01 -27.51 -1.01
C HIS A 332 -0.81 -26.26 -0.62
N SER A 333 -0.20 -25.06 -0.70
CA SER A 333 -0.88 -23.81 -0.32
C SER A 333 -2.19 -23.56 -1.09
N ARG A 334 -2.23 -23.92 -2.38
CA ARG A 334 -3.46 -23.82 -3.19
C ARG A 334 -4.49 -24.87 -2.83
N HIS A 335 -4.05 -26.09 -2.52
CA HIS A 335 -4.91 -27.17 -2.06
C HIS A 335 -5.55 -26.84 -0.71
N ILE A 336 -4.76 -26.42 0.27
CA ILE A 336 -5.25 -25.94 1.58
C ILE A 336 -6.26 -24.78 1.39
N THR A 337 -5.97 -23.86 0.49
CA THR A 337 -6.89 -22.76 0.18
C THR A 337 -8.24 -23.28 -0.34
N HIS A 338 -8.23 -24.28 -1.22
CA HIS A 338 -9.46 -24.90 -1.72
C HIS A 338 -10.26 -25.55 -0.59
N LEU A 339 -9.62 -26.37 0.24
CA LEU A 339 -10.26 -27.06 1.35
C LEU A 339 -10.87 -26.08 2.38
N VAL A 340 -10.09 -25.07 2.80
CA VAL A 340 -10.55 -24.12 3.83
C VAL A 340 -11.71 -23.25 3.32
N LEU A 341 -11.70 -22.86 2.04
CA LEU A 341 -12.80 -22.09 1.47
C LEU A 341 -14.07 -22.92 1.29
N SER A 342 -13.96 -24.21 0.98
CA SER A 342 -15.11 -25.14 0.96
C SER A 342 -15.75 -25.23 2.33
N MET A 343 -14.96 -25.36 3.41
CA MET A 343 -15.48 -25.35 4.78
C MET A 343 -16.07 -23.99 5.17
N PHE A 344 -15.43 -22.89 4.80
CA PHE A 344 -15.96 -21.54 5.07
C PHE A 344 -17.32 -21.33 4.40
N ASP A 345 -17.45 -21.69 3.13
CA ASP A 345 -18.68 -21.46 2.37
C ASP A 345 -19.82 -22.36 2.87
N ALA A 346 -19.57 -23.65 3.18
CA ALA A 346 -20.57 -24.58 3.65
C ALA A 346 -21.00 -24.36 5.11
N TRP A 347 -20.09 -23.93 5.98
CA TRP A 347 -20.36 -23.70 7.40
C TRP A 347 -20.72 -22.25 7.73
N GLY A 348 -21.28 -21.51 6.76
CA GLY A 348 -21.66 -20.12 6.92
C GLY A 348 -22.56 -19.84 8.12
N GLU A 349 -23.57 -20.71 8.37
CA GLU A 349 -24.48 -20.64 9.54
C GLU A 349 -23.75 -20.93 10.86
N LEU A 350 -22.79 -21.86 10.85
CA LEU A 350 -22.01 -22.24 12.02
C LEU A 350 -21.09 -21.14 12.50
N HIS A 351 -20.30 -20.55 11.59
CA HIS A 351 -19.36 -19.52 12.00
C HIS A 351 -20.00 -18.14 12.10
N GLY A 352 -21.10 -17.84 11.39
CA GLY A 352 -21.81 -16.56 11.44
C GLY A 352 -21.00 -15.36 10.98
N LEU A 353 -19.95 -15.55 10.17
CA LEU A 353 -19.07 -14.49 9.73
C LEU A 353 -19.56 -13.86 8.43
N ARG A 354 -19.26 -12.56 8.23
CA ARG A 354 -19.57 -11.86 7.00
C ARG A 354 -18.72 -12.38 5.84
N LYS A 355 -19.26 -12.36 4.63
CA LYS A 355 -18.56 -12.81 3.39
C LYS A 355 -17.22 -12.10 3.13
N ASN A 356 -17.04 -10.88 3.63
CA ASN A 356 -15.77 -10.17 3.45
C ASN A 356 -14.58 -10.83 4.17
N TYR A 357 -14.81 -11.68 5.17
CA TYR A 357 -13.74 -12.43 5.82
C TYR A 357 -13.19 -13.56 4.96
N ARG A 358 -13.97 -14.06 3.97
CA ARG A 358 -13.54 -15.09 3.03
C ARG A 358 -12.22 -14.75 2.34
N ARG A 359 -12.08 -13.49 1.86
CA ARG A 359 -10.85 -13.03 1.19
C ARG A 359 -9.64 -12.94 2.13
N LEU A 360 -9.86 -12.69 3.43
CA LEU A 360 -8.80 -12.67 4.42
C LEU A 360 -8.33 -14.10 4.72
N LEU A 361 -9.26 -15.04 4.87
CA LEU A 361 -8.97 -16.46 5.03
C LEU A 361 -8.25 -17.02 3.81
N GLU A 362 -8.71 -16.72 2.61
CA GLU A 362 -8.06 -17.09 1.35
C GLU A 362 -6.61 -16.59 1.28
N THR A 363 -6.39 -15.32 1.69
CA THR A 363 -5.04 -14.75 1.70
C THR A 363 -4.16 -15.38 2.78
N ALA A 364 -4.72 -15.68 3.95
CA ALA A 364 -4.00 -16.35 5.03
C ALA A 364 -3.61 -17.77 4.64
N ALA A 365 -4.53 -18.52 4.01
CA ALA A 365 -4.30 -19.89 3.57
C ALA A 365 -3.25 -19.98 2.46
N LEU A 366 -3.29 -19.06 1.47
CA LEU A 366 -2.26 -19.01 0.43
C LEU A 366 -0.86 -18.69 0.95
N LEU A 367 -0.76 -17.99 2.07
CA LEU A 367 0.52 -17.45 2.58
C LEU A 367 0.91 -18.06 3.93
N HIS A 368 0.23 -19.13 4.40
CA HIS A 368 0.43 -19.65 5.75
C HIS A 368 1.85 -20.23 5.95
N ASP A 369 2.45 -20.73 4.89
CA ASP A 369 3.75 -21.43 4.91
C ASP A 369 4.92 -20.66 4.30
N ILE A 370 4.72 -19.44 3.79
CA ILE A 370 5.84 -18.63 3.26
C ILE A 370 6.97 -18.42 4.27
N GLY A 371 6.71 -18.58 5.56
CA GLY A 371 7.69 -18.49 6.63
C GLY A 371 8.72 -19.62 6.66
N ILE A 372 8.45 -20.75 6.01
CA ILE A 372 9.40 -21.86 5.84
C ILE A 372 10.68 -21.36 5.16
N THR A 373 10.57 -20.38 4.26
CA THR A 373 11.72 -19.70 3.63
C THR A 373 12.71 -19.12 4.65
N ILE A 374 12.24 -18.74 5.84
CA ILE A 374 13.09 -18.26 6.94
C ILE A 374 13.59 -19.46 7.76
N ASN A 375 12.67 -20.29 8.24
CA ASN A 375 12.98 -21.50 8.99
C ASN A 375 11.73 -22.40 9.08
N PHE A 376 11.91 -23.71 8.94
CA PHE A 376 10.86 -24.71 9.12
C PHE A 376 10.26 -24.64 10.53
N TYR A 377 11.12 -24.57 11.55
CA TYR A 377 10.64 -24.47 12.94
C TYR A 377 9.99 -23.11 13.20
N SER A 378 8.78 -23.15 13.75
CA SER A 378 7.96 -21.94 14.03
C SER A 378 7.59 -21.14 12.75
N HIS A 379 7.53 -21.78 11.58
CA HIS A 379 7.20 -21.15 10.32
C HIS A 379 5.90 -20.34 10.37
N ALA A 380 4.89 -20.77 11.11
CA ALA A 380 3.64 -20.02 11.31
C ALA A 380 3.89 -18.60 11.86
N ARG A 381 4.84 -18.42 12.78
CA ARG A 381 5.24 -17.10 13.29
C ARG A 381 6.00 -16.29 12.24
N HIS A 382 6.84 -16.96 11.46
CA HIS A 382 7.57 -16.33 10.37
C HIS A 382 6.64 -15.90 9.26
N SER A 383 5.67 -16.72 8.88
CA SER A 383 4.62 -16.39 7.92
C SER A 383 3.79 -15.19 8.39
N ALA A 384 3.38 -15.18 9.66
CA ALA A 384 2.68 -14.03 10.24
C ALA A 384 3.52 -12.74 10.18
N TYR A 385 4.82 -12.81 10.50
CA TYR A 385 5.73 -11.67 10.38
C TYR A 385 5.86 -11.21 8.94
N MET A 386 6.04 -12.13 7.99
CA MET A 386 6.14 -11.81 6.57
C MET A 386 4.84 -11.16 6.06
N ILE A 387 3.68 -11.71 6.38
CA ILE A 387 2.36 -11.16 6.03
C ILE A 387 2.19 -9.73 6.58
N LEU A 388 2.57 -9.47 7.83
CA LEU A 388 2.49 -8.13 8.45
C LEU A 388 3.33 -7.10 7.71
N ASN A 389 4.49 -7.48 7.18
CA ASN A 389 5.44 -6.59 6.55
C ASN A 389 5.36 -6.58 5.02
N ALA A 390 4.67 -7.54 4.41
CA ALA A 390 4.50 -7.64 2.96
C ALA A 390 3.69 -6.45 2.40
N LYS A 391 3.90 -6.17 1.11
CA LYS A 391 3.10 -5.22 0.34
C LYS A 391 1.80 -5.87 -0.14
N LEU A 392 0.94 -6.27 0.82
CA LEU A 392 -0.41 -6.75 0.52
C LEU A 392 -1.32 -5.54 0.29
N PHE A 393 -1.43 -5.14 -0.96
CA PHE A 393 -2.31 -4.05 -1.37
C PHE A 393 -3.78 -4.48 -1.30
N GLY A 394 -4.67 -3.51 -1.13
CA GLY A 394 -6.10 -3.78 -1.01
C GLY A 394 -6.58 -4.18 0.38
N LEU A 395 -5.68 -4.41 1.34
CA LEU A 395 -6.00 -4.59 2.76
C LEU A 395 -5.84 -3.28 3.53
N THR A 396 -6.73 -3.05 4.49
CA THR A 396 -6.49 -2.08 5.57
C THR A 396 -5.45 -2.65 6.55
N HIS A 397 -4.82 -1.79 7.36
CA HIS A 397 -3.87 -2.25 8.39
C HIS A 397 -4.49 -3.30 9.32
N LYS A 398 -5.75 -3.08 9.73
CA LYS A 398 -6.51 -4.03 10.56
C LYS A 398 -6.71 -5.37 9.88
N GLU A 399 -7.11 -5.38 8.61
CA GLU A 399 -7.30 -6.62 7.84
C GLU A 399 -5.98 -7.36 7.64
N GLN A 400 -4.88 -6.65 7.42
CA GLN A 400 -3.56 -7.27 7.31
C GLN A 400 -3.13 -7.95 8.62
N VAL A 401 -3.40 -7.32 9.78
CA VAL A 401 -3.15 -7.94 11.10
C VAL A 401 -4.04 -9.17 11.31
N ILE A 402 -5.33 -9.11 10.94
CA ILE A 402 -6.24 -10.26 11.01
C ILE A 402 -5.70 -11.41 10.14
N THR A 403 -5.33 -11.14 8.89
CA THR A 403 -4.78 -12.15 7.97
C THR A 403 -3.52 -12.80 8.53
N ALA A 404 -2.60 -11.99 9.05
CA ALA A 404 -1.36 -12.48 9.68
C ALA A 404 -1.64 -13.33 10.92
N ALA A 405 -2.63 -12.96 11.74
CA ALA A 405 -3.00 -13.72 12.92
C ALA A 405 -3.67 -15.06 12.57
N ILE A 406 -4.48 -15.12 11.51
CA ILE A 406 -5.05 -16.37 11.01
C ILE A 406 -3.93 -17.31 10.60
N ALA A 407 -3.00 -16.87 9.75
CA ALA A 407 -1.85 -17.66 9.32
C ALA A 407 -0.94 -18.06 10.49
N GLY A 408 -0.71 -17.15 11.45
CA GLY A 408 0.15 -17.43 12.61
C GLY A 408 -0.43 -18.42 13.63
N TRP A 409 -1.71 -18.77 13.52
CA TRP A 409 -2.39 -19.66 14.45
C TRP A 409 -2.78 -21.03 13.87
N HIS A 410 -2.45 -21.30 12.60
CA HIS A 410 -2.82 -22.58 11.97
C HIS A 410 -2.22 -23.80 12.66
N ASN A 411 -1.03 -23.69 13.27
CA ASN A 411 -0.37 -24.76 14.04
C ASN A 411 -0.66 -24.67 15.56
N GLY A 412 -1.78 -24.03 15.94
CA GLY A 412 -2.15 -23.87 17.34
C GLY A 412 -2.06 -22.43 17.85
N VAL A 413 -2.89 -22.13 18.84
CA VAL A 413 -3.07 -20.76 19.34
C VAL A 413 -1.95 -20.35 20.25
N SER A 414 -0.95 -19.67 19.73
CA SER A 414 0.00 -18.90 20.55
C SER A 414 -0.60 -17.52 20.84
N LYS A 415 -1.42 -17.44 21.90
CA LYS A 415 -2.08 -16.18 22.31
C LYS A 415 -1.09 -15.05 22.57
N ASN A 416 0.15 -15.37 22.96
CA ASN A 416 1.12 -14.39 23.43
C ASN A 416 1.79 -13.64 22.27
N TYR A 417 1.97 -14.24 21.10
CA TYR A 417 2.70 -13.61 19.98
C TYR A 417 2.04 -12.32 19.47
N PHE A 418 0.70 -12.25 19.42
CA PHE A 418 -0.05 -11.08 18.94
C PHE A 418 -0.63 -10.24 20.08
N LYS A 419 -0.93 -10.83 21.27
CA LYS A 419 -1.53 -10.11 22.39
C LYS A 419 -0.59 -9.15 23.07
N ASP A 420 0.70 -9.46 23.13
CA ASP A 420 1.72 -8.64 23.80
C ASP A 420 2.38 -7.62 22.87
N ARG A 421 1.99 -7.59 21.57
CA ARG A 421 2.55 -6.68 20.59
C ARG A 421 1.60 -5.53 20.26
N PHE A 422 2.17 -4.48 19.67
CA PHE A 422 1.55 -3.24 19.23
C PHE A 422 0.19 -3.38 18.51
N TYR A 423 -0.08 -4.52 17.87
CA TYR A 423 -1.30 -4.75 17.08
C TYR A 423 -2.56 -4.98 17.91
N LYS A 424 -2.43 -5.19 19.22
CA LYS A 424 -3.54 -5.33 20.17
C LYS A 424 -4.55 -4.17 20.06
N GLU A 425 -4.06 -2.95 19.86
CA GLU A 425 -4.90 -1.74 19.78
C GLU A 425 -5.71 -1.65 18.47
N LEU A 426 -5.33 -2.41 17.44
CA LEU A 426 -6.08 -2.44 16.17
C LEU A 426 -7.24 -3.44 16.20
N LEU A 427 -7.25 -4.38 17.15
CA LEU A 427 -8.18 -5.50 17.21
C LEU A 427 -9.04 -5.44 18.47
N SER A 428 -10.36 -5.56 18.31
CA SER A 428 -11.31 -5.76 19.40
C SER A 428 -11.40 -7.23 19.77
N ASP A 429 -12.04 -7.55 20.93
CA ASP A 429 -12.33 -8.92 21.33
C ASP A 429 -13.17 -9.67 20.28
N ALA A 430 -14.09 -8.98 19.61
CA ALA A 430 -14.85 -9.56 18.51
C ALA A 430 -13.95 -9.97 17.32
N ASN A 431 -12.88 -9.21 17.05
CA ASN A 431 -11.92 -9.60 16.03
C ASN A 431 -11.10 -10.83 16.44
N TRP A 432 -10.71 -10.93 17.72
CA TRP A 432 -10.03 -12.13 18.24
C TRP A 432 -10.90 -13.39 18.16
N LYS A 433 -12.19 -13.26 18.45
CA LYS A 433 -13.15 -14.36 18.25
C LYS A 433 -13.24 -14.77 16.77
N THR A 434 -13.25 -13.79 15.86
CA THR A 434 -13.26 -14.05 14.41
C THR A 434 -11.97 -14.73 13.96
N ILE A 435 -10.80 -14.24 14.40
CA ILE A 435 -9.50 -14.84 14.10
C ILE A 435 -9.47 -16.29 14.58
N ASN A 436 -9.94 -16.57 15.80
CA ASN A 436 -10.00 -17.94 16.34
C ASN A 436 -10.82 -18.90 15.48
N LYS A 437 -11.98 -18.45 14.98
CA LYS A 437 -12.81 -19.24 14.07
C LYS A 437 -12.10 -19.55 12.76
N LEU A 438 -11.50 -18.52 12.15
CA LEU A 438 -10.82 -18.63 10.85
C LEU A 438 -9.51 -19.43 10.93
N ALA A 439 -8.76 -19.26 12.00
CA ALA A 439 -7.54 -20.03 12.24
C ALA A 439 -7.84 -21.52 12.48
N LEU A 440 -8.95 -21.83 13.16
CA LEU A 440 -9.40 -23.22 13.31
C LEU A 440 -9.77 -23.84 11.96
N LEU A 441 -10.49 -23.11 11.08
CA LEU A 441 -10.78 -23.63 9.73
C LEU A 441 -9.49 -23.90 8.94
N LEU A 442 -8.50 -23.02 9.07
CA LEU A 442 -7.21 -23.22 8.41
C LEU A 442 -6.44 -24.41 9.00
N ALA A 443 -6.43 -24.57 10.33
CA ALA A 443 -5.82 -25.71 11.00
C ALA A 443 -6.44 -27.04 10.59
N LEU A 444 -7.77 -27.07 10.43
CA LEU A 444 -8.46 -28.27 9.93
C LEU A 444 -8.06 -28.57 8.48
N ALA A 445 -7.99 -27.55 7.61
CA ALA A 445 -7.55 -27.74 6.23
C ALA A 445 -6.11 -28.28 6.17
N GLU A 446 -5.22 -27.73 6.97
CA GLU A 446 -3.83 -28.15 7.12
C GLU A 446 -3.73 -29.63 7.53
N SER A 447 -4.54 -30.04 8.51
CA SER A 447 -4.59 -31.45 8.93
C SER A 447 -5.06 -32.40 7.82
N LEU A 448 -5.82 -31.92 6.83
CA LEU A 448 -6.33 -32.74 5.73
C LEU A 448 -5.30 -32.94 4.58
N ASP A 449 -4.19 -32.23 4.61
CA ASP A 449 -3.08 -32.40 3.67
C ASP A 449 -1.72 -32.34 4.40
N TYR A 450 -1.68 -32.90 5.62
CA TYR A 450 -0.52 -32.87 6.49
C TYR A 450 0.73 -33.50 5.85
N THR A 451 0.54 -34.48 4.96
CA THR A 451 1.60 -35.12 4.20
C THR A 451 1.98 -34.40 2.91
N GLU A 452 1.32 -33.28 2.59
CA GLU A 452 1.51 -32.48 1.37
C GLU A 452 1.36 -33.27 0.05
N THR A 453 0.56 -34.37 0.10
CA THR A 453 0.37 -35.25 -1.06
C THR A 453 -0.97 -35.04 -1.78
N SER A 454 -1.81 -34.15 -1.28
CA SER A 454 -3.19 -33.90 -1.76
C SER A 454 -4.05 -35.17 -1.83
N GLN A 455 -3.78 -36.14 -0.94
CA GLN A 455 -4.47 -37.43 -0.92
C GLN A 455 -5.97 -37.28 -0.71
N ILE A 456 -6.39 -36.32 0.14
CA ILE A 456 -7.79 -35.91 0.28
C ILE A 456 -8.05 -34.78 -0.73
N HIS A 457 -8.66 -35.15 -1.85
CA HIS A 457 -8.85 -34.23 -2.98
C HIS A 457 -10.18 -33.50 -3.00
N VAL A 458 -11.22 -34.04 -2.35
CA VAL A 458 -12.56 -33.45 -2.22
C VAL A 458 -13.06 -33.58 -0.80
N ILE A 459 -13.77 -32.58 -0.32
CA ILE A 459 -14.47 -32.59 0.96
C ILE A 459 -15.92 -32.13 0.79
N GLU A 460 -16.82 -32.71 1.56
CA GLU A 460 -18.22 -32.27 1.68
C GLU A 460 -18.51 -31.86 3.13
N PRO A 461 -18.33 -30.57 3.45
CA PRO A 461 -18.69 -30.04 4.76
C PRO A 461 -20.22 -29.92 4.84
N GLY A 462 -20.80 -30.39 5.94
CA GLY A 462 -22.23 -30.29 6.22
C GLY A 462 -22.50 -29.81 7.64
N ILE A 463 -23.73 -29.40 7.89
CA ILE A 463 -24.18 -28.96 9.21
C ILE A 463 -25.60 -29.51 9.47
N ASN A 464 -25.83 -29.98 10.68
CA ASN A 464 -27.16 -30.27 11.20
C ASN A 464 -27.31 -29.62 12.59
N LYS A 465 -28.56 -29.68 13.16
CA LYS A 465 -28.87 -29.00 14.42
C LYS A 465 -27.95 -29.35 15.61
N LYS A 466 -27.27 -30.49 15.57
CA LYS A 466 -26.47 -31.01 16.69
C LYS A 466 -24.97 -31.15 16.38
N ASN A 467 -24.63 -31.34 15.12
CA ASN A 467 -23.26 -31.65 14.70
C ASN A 467 -22.89 -30.94 13.40
N ALA A 468 -21.63 -30.65 13.24
CA ALA A 468 -21.01 -30.42 11.94
C ALA A 468 -20.47 -31.75 11.39
N THR A 469 -20.51 -31.93 10.09
CA THR A 469 -20.01 -33.12 9.40
C THR A 469 -18.98 -32.73 8.36
N LEU A 470 -18.01 -33.61 8.15
CA LEU A 470 -17.01 -33.48 7.13
C LEU A 470 -16.79 -34.84 6.49
N LYS A 471 -17.31 -35.02 5.28
CA LYS A 471 -17.02 -36.21 4.47
C LYS A 471 -15.79 -35.96 3.65
N LEU A 472 -14.87 -36.91 3.62
CA LEU A 472 -13.59 -36.85 2.96
C LEU A 472 -13.54 -37.87 1.81
N TYR A 473 -13.11 -37.43 0.64
CA TYR A 473 -12.87 -38.29 -0.53
C TYR A 473 -11.36 -38.31 -0.78
N ALA A 474 -10.77 -39.50 -0.62
CA ALA A 474 -9.34 -39.69 -0.68
C ALA A 474 -8.92 -40.80 -1.67
N GLN A 475 -7.71 -40.66 -2.20
CA GLN A 475 -7.06 -41.74 -2.92
C GLN A 475 -6.30 -42.61 -1.90
N GLY A 476 -6.88 -43.75 -1.53
CA GLY A 476 -6.37 -44.63 -0.48
C GLY A 476 -6.87 -44.30 0.92
N ILE A 477 -6.14 -44.69 1.94
CA ILE A 477 -6.52 -44.49 3.35
C ILE A 477 -5.64 -43.39 3.95
N PRO A 478 -6.19 -42.18 4.18
CA PRO A 478 -5.44 -41.01 4.69
C PRO A 478 -5.30 -41.12 6.24
N SER A 479 -4.58 -42.12 6.72
CA SER A 479 -4.50 -42.44 8.15
C SER A 479 -3.80 -41.35 8.97
N ILE A 480 -2.82 -40.67 8.40
CA ILE A 480 -2.08 -39.59 9.07
C ILE A 480 -2.99 -38.37 9.19
N GLU A 481 -3.65 -37.97 8.12
CA GLU A 481 -4.59 -36.83 8.07
C GLU A 481 -5.77 -37.07 9.01
N MET A 482 -6.31 -38.32 9.04
CA MET A 482 -7.35 -38.72 9.97
C MET A 482 -6.92 -38.65 11.44
N HIS A 483 -5.66 -38.92 11.73
CA HIS A 483 -5.08 -38.73 13.06
C HIS A 483 -4.93 -37.25 13.41
N GLN A 484 -4.34 -36.48 12.52
CA GLN A 484 -4.08 -35.04 12.75
C GLN A 484 -5.36 -34.24 12.98
N ILE A 485 -6.44 -34.53 12.27
CA ILE A 485 -7.69 -33.79 12.46
C ILE A 485 -8.33 -34.02 13.85
N GLN A 486 -8.04 -35.17 14.52
CA GLN A 486 -8.53 -35.43 15.87
C GLN A 486 -8.02 -34.45 16.90
N GLU A 487 -6.79 -33.94 16.71
CA GLU A 487 -6.18 -32.94 17.61
C GLU A 487 -6.99 -31.64 17.68
N HIS A 488 -7.75 -31.34 16.64
CA HIS A 488 -8.55 -30.09 16.54
C HIS A 488 -10.02 -30.24 16.96
N LEU A 489 -10.52 -31.44 17.21
CA LEU A 489 -11.94 -31.64 17.56
C LEU A 489 -12.36 -30.94 18.85
N SER A 490 -11.48 -30.94 19.86
CA SER A 490 -11.70 -30.21 21.12
C SER A 490 -11.77 -28.71 20.90
N TRP A 491 -10.87 -28.16 20.07
CA TRP A 491 -10.87 -26.76 19.72
C TRP A 491 -12.14 -26.40 18.91
N PHE A 492 -12.56 -27.28 17.99
CA PHE A 492 -13.78 -27.10 17.21
C PHE A 492 -15.03 -27.02 18.12
N LYS A 493 -15.21 -28.00 19.02
CA LYS A 493 -16.34 -28.04 19.97
C LYS A 493 -16.36 -26.78 20.85
N LYS A 494 -15.19 -26.34 21.37
CA LYS A 494 -15.09 -25.14 22.19
C LYS A 494 -15.44 -23.86 21.41
N THR A 495 -15.10 -23.82 20.11
CA THR A 495 -15.27 -22.62 19.26
C THR A 495 -16.69 -22.47 18.75
N PHE A 496 -17.30 -23.58 18.34
CA PHE A 496 -18.62 -23.58 17.67
C PHE A 496 -19.77 -24.15 18.53
N GLY A 497 -19.47 -24.79 19.65
CA GLY A 497 -20.46 -25.36 20.54
C GLY A 497 -21.11 -26.68 20.04
N VAL A 498 -20.64 -27.24 18.93
CA VAL A 498 -21.11 -28.49 18.32
C VAL A 498 -19.92 -29.41 18.06
N GLU A 499 -20.20 -30.71 17.92
CA GLU A 499 -19.16 -31.70 17.57
C GLU A 499 -18.95 -31.76 16.07
N LEU A 500 -17.69 -31.99 15.66
CA LEU A 500 -17.33 -32.29 14.28
C LEU A 500 -17.25 -33.81 14.10
N LYS A 501 -18.04 -34.35 13.19
CA LYS A 501 -17.98 -35.76 12.76
C LYS A 501 -17.26 -35.85 11.43
N VAL A 502 -16.12 -36.50 11.43
CA VAL A 502 -15.31 -36.72 10.22
C VAL A 502 -15.55 -38.14 9.72
N GLN A 503 -15.84 -38.32 8.45
CA GLN A 503 -16.14 -39.59 7.82
C GLN A 503 -15.36 -39.69 6.50
N LEU A 504 -14.66 -40.82 6.31
CA LEU A 504 -14.10 -41.16 5.02
C LEU A 504 -15.24 -41.75 4.16
N ALA A 505 -15.49 -41.17 3.02
CA ALA A 505 -16.41 -41.73 2.05
C ALA A 505 -15.75 -42.97 1.44
N THR A 506 -16.42 -44.12 1.52
CA THR A 506 -16.04 -45.26 0.70
C THR A 506 -16.27 -44.89 -0.75
N ALA A 507 -15.25 -45.09 -1.62
CA ALA A 507 -15.41 -44.94 -3.06
C ALA A 507 -16.63 -45.81 -3.44
N ALA A 508 -17.73 -45.22 -3.91
CA ALA A 508 -18.72 -45.96 -4.62
C ALA A 508 -17.99 -46.51 -5.86
N GLU A 509 -17.98 -47.83 -6.00
CA GLU A 509 -17.58 -48.46 -7.25
C GLU A 509 -18.44 -47.82 -8.37
N GLU A 510 -17.83 -47.04 -9.25
CA GLU A 510 -18.43 -46.67 -10.53
C GLU A 510 -18.34 -47.81 -11.51
#